data_49e7ad17c189898f85d066d1bbf6f55d
#
_entry.id   49e7ad17c189898f85d066d1bbf6f55d
#
_cell.length_a   1.000
_cell.length_b   1.000
_cell.length_c   1.000
_cell.angle_alpha   90.00
_cell.angle_beta   90.00
_cell.angle_gamma   90.00
#
_symmetry.space_group_name_H-M   'P 1'
#
loop_
_entity.id
_entity.type
_entity.pdbx_description
1 polymer ?
#
loop_
_entity_poly.entity_id
_entity_poly.type
_entity_poly.pdbx_seq_one_letter_code
_entity_poly.pdbx_strand_id
1 'polypeptide(L)'
;PLPPGFRFASASLPAEARLASEVIGRSYAHMRPDLDDVVRWMQQPVFDPTLWIWMIDERTNQPAGLGIAEFDHKRKEASLEWIQVLPEYRGQGLAKALVTHLLGMLAGSASLVTVSGEADNPSDAEHLYRRCGFAGQNVWWVLRRLGG
;
A
#
# COMPACT_ATOMS: atom_id res chain seq x y z
N PRO A 1 -15.86 4.75 5.01
CA PRO A 1 -15.83 6.15 4.62
C PRO A 1 -14.48 6.79 4.93
N LEU A 2 -14.06 7.75 4.11
CA LEU A 2 -12.86 8.54 4.32
C LEU A 2 -13.10 9.52 5.49
N PRO A 3 -12.18 9.63 6.46
CA PRO A 3 -12.27 10.66 7.49
C PRO A 3 -12.31 12.08 6.92
N PRO A 4 -13.03 13.02 7.55
CA PRO A 4 -13.06 14.42 7.12
C PRO A 4 -11.67 15.07 7.09
N GLY A 5 -11.44 15.98 6.15
CA GLY A 5 -10.16 16.67 5.98
C GLY A 5 -9.11 15.91 5.18
N PHE A 6 -9.49 14.79 4.59
CA PHE A 6 -8.63 14.01 3.71
C PHE A 6 -9.32 13.74 2.37
N ARG A 7 -8.51 13.57 1.33
CA ARG A 7 -8.98 13.15 0.00
C ARG A 7 -8.05 12.10 -0.59
N PHE A 8 -8.55 11.30 -1.51
CA PHE A 8 -7.73 10.44 -2.36
C PHE A 8 -7.26 11.19 -3.61
N ALA A 9 -6.08 10.84 -4.08
CA ALA A 9 -5.54 11.30 -5.35
C ALA A 9 -4.71 10.19 -6.01
N SER A 10 -4.83 10.03 -7.31
CA SER A 10 -3.94 9.14 -8.06
C SER A 10 -2.52 9.71 -8.10
N ALA A 11 -1.51 8.85 -7.97
CA ALA A 11 -0.13 9.26 -8.09
C ALA A 11 0.20 9.60 -9.56
N SER A 12 0.92 10.70 -9.76
CA SER A 12 1.43 11.13 -11.07
C SER A 12 2.80 10.49 -11.32
N LEU A 13 2.81 9.26 -11.80
CA LEU A 13 4.05 8.52 -12.07
C LEU A 13 4.55 8.77 -13.52
N PRO A 14 5.86 8.82 -13.71
CA PRO A 14 6.95 8.64 -12.74
C PRO A 14 7.34 9.88 -11.93
N ALA A 15 6.72 11.03 -12.16
CA ALA A 15 7.12 12.30 -11.54
C ALA A 15 7.14 12.25 -10.00
N GLU A 16 6.20 11.53 -9.39
CA GLU A 16 6.10 11.39 -7.93
C GLU A 16 6.78 10.13 -7.35
N ALA A 17 7.58 9.40 -8.15
CA ALA A 17 8.26 8.19 -7.66
C ALA A 17 9.21 8.47 -6.48
N ARG A 18 9.91 9.61 -6.48
CA ARG A 18 10.75 10.02 -5.35
C ARG A 18 9.91 10.28 -4.09
N LEU A 19 8.78 10.97 -4.22
CA LEU A 19 7.86 11.21 -3.11
C LEU A 19 7.31 9.90 -2.53
N ALA A 20 7.00 8.92 -3.38
CA ALA A 20 6.58 7.59 -2.94
C ALA A 20 7.67 6.89 -2.11
N SER A 21 8.93 6.90 -2.58
CA SER A 21 10.08 6.38 -1.84
C SER A 21 10.21 7.05 -0.45
N GLU A 22 10.13 8.37 -0.39
CA GLU A 22 10.24 9.14 0.85
C GLU A 22 9.11 8.81 1.85
N VAL A 23 7.86 8.76 1.40
CA VAL A 23 6.71 8.44 2.25
C VAL A 23 6.80 7.01 2.79
N ILE A 24 7.18 6.04 1.96
CA ILE A 24 7.41 4.67 2.41
C ILE A 24 8.53 4.63 3.46
N GLY A 25 9.68 5.25 3.18
CA GLY A 25 10.82 5.26 4.09
C GLY A 25 10.54 5.94 5.43
N ARG A 26 9.63 6.92 5.48
CA ARG A 26 9.18 7.55 6.72
C ARG A 26 8.19 6.72 7.53
N SER A 27 7.49 5.80 6.86
CA SER A 27 6.45 4.98 7.47
C SER A 27 7.00 3.74 8.17
N TYR A 28 8.22 3.28 7.82
CA TYR A 28 8.83 2.05 8.35
C TYR A 28 10.22 2.31 8.92
N ALA A 29 10.52 1.68 10.05
CA ALA A 29 11.82 1.82 10.71
C ALA A 29 12.98 1.15 9.93
N HIS A 30 12.68 0.03 9.24
CA HIS A 30 13.68 -0.84 8.64
C HIS A 30 13.57 -1.00 7.12
N MET A 31 12.55 -0.41 6.51
CA MET A 31 12.33 -0.46 5.07
C MET A 31 12.42 0.94 4.48
N ARG A 32 13.43 1.17 3.68
CA ARG A 32 13.68 2.45 3.01
C ARG A 32 14.00 2.20 1.54
N PRO A 33 12.98 1.93 0.71
CA PRO A 33 13.22 1.78 -0.71
C PRO A 33 13.79 3.09 -1.26
N ASP A 34 14.76 2.98 -2.14
CA ASP A 34 15.28 4.12 -2.88
C ASP A 34 14.47 4.38 -4.16
N LEU A 35 14.85 5.41 -4.91
CA LEU A 35 14.18 5.75 -6.15
C LEU A 35 14.28 4.62 -7.19
N ASP A 36 15.42 3.93 -7.25
CA ASP A 36 15.65 2.85 -8.22
C ASP A 36 14.78 1.64 -7.89
N ASP A 37 14.51 1.37 -6.60
CA ASP A 37 13.54 0.36 -6.19
C ASP A 37 12.14 0.69 -6.74
N VAL A 38 11.68 1.92 -6.53
CA VAL A 38 10.36 2.37 -7.00
C VAL A 38 10.27 2.30 -8.53
N VAL A 39 11.32 2.71 -9.22
CA VAL A 39 11.38 2.62 -10.70
C VAL A 39 11.33 1.17 -11.16
N ARG A 40 12.00 0.24 -10.46
CA ARG A 40 11.92 -1.20 -10.78
C ARG A 40 10.50 -1.75 -10.59
N TRP A 41 9.77 -1.32 -9.55
CA TRP A 41 8.36 -1.74 -9.38
C TRP A 41 7.49 -1.29 -10.52
N MET A 42 7.71 -0.08 -11.04
CA MET A 42 6.97 0.43 -12.20
C MET A 42 7.26 -0.33 -13.51
N GLN A 43 8.33 -1.13 -13.56
CA GLN A 43 8.69 -1.96 -14.71
C GLN A 43 8.10 -3.39 -14.62
N GLN A 44 7.45 -3.75 -13.51
CA GLN A 44 6.87 -5.08 -13.35
C GLN A 44 5.61 -5.25 -14.19
N PRO A 45 5.34 -6.46 -14.72
CA PRO A 45 4.16 -6.74 -15.53
C PRO A 45 2.83 -6.49 -14.82
N VAL A 46 2.84 -6.50 -13.49
CA VAL A 46 1.68 -6.29 -12.60
C VAL A 46 1.51 -4.83 -12.17
N PHE A 47 2.39 -3.94 -12.62
CA PHE A 47 2.30 -2.51 -12.34
C PHE A 47 1.05 -1.92 -13.02
N ASP A 48 0.24 -1.24 -12.21
CA ASP A 48 -0.90 -0.46 -12.68
C ASP A 48 -0.85 0.94 -12.04
N PRO A 49 -0.57 1.99 -12.81
CA PRO A 49 -0.44 3.34 -12.27
C PRO A 49 -1.72 3.87 -11.63
N THR A 50 -2.88 3.32 -11.99
CA THR A 50 -4.17 3.72 -11.42
C THR A 50 -4.36 3.23 -9.99
N LEU A 51 -3.58 2.23 -9.55
CA LEU A 51 -3.64 1.62 -8.23
C LEU A 51 -2.58 2.17 -7.26
N TRP A 52 -1.95 3.30 -7.60
CA TRP A 52 -1.08 4.06 -6.70
C TRP A 52 -1.82 5.29 -6.21
N ILE A 53 -2.29 5.23 -4.96
CA ILE A 53 -3.26 6.18 -4.41
C ILE A 53 -2.66 6.93 -3.22
N TRP A 54 -2.54 8.23 -3.37
CA TRP A 54 -2.25 9.14 -2.27
C TRP A 54 -3.48 9.34 -1.37
N MET A 55 -3.23 9.42 -0.08
CA MET A 55 -4.13 10.07 0.85
C MET A 55 -3.55 11.43 1.20
N ILE A 56 -4.28 12.48 0.88
CA ILE A 56 -3.83 13.87 1.02
C ILE A 56 -4.56 14.53 2.18
N ASP A 57 -3.83 15.18 3.09
CA ASP A 57 -4.38 16.12 4.07
C ASP A 57 -4.80 17.40 3.33
N GLU A 58 -6.09 17.70 3.30
CA GLU A 58 -6.64 18.86 2.56
C GLU A 58 -6.20 20.20 3.16
N ARG A 59 -5.86 20.24 4.44
CA ARG A 59 -5.41 21.45 5.12
C ARG A 59 -4.00 21.87 4.69
N THR A 60 -3.10 20.90 4.47
CA THR A 60 -1.70 21.14 4.11
C THR A 60 -1.41 20.89 2.64
N ASN A 61 -2.33 20.18 1.96
CA ASN A 61 -2.14 19.62 0.62
C ASN A 61 -0.91 18.69 0.51
N GLN A 62 -0.55 18.03 1.62
CA GLN A 62 0.58 17.11 1.69
C GLN A 62 0.11 15.66 1.85
N PRO A 63 0.92 14.66 1.43
CA PRO A 63 0.61 13.27 1.66
C PRO A 63 0.52 12.92 3.15
N ALA A 64 -0.57 12.26 3.54
CA ALA A 64 -0.74 11.62 4.83
C ALA A 64 -0.49 10.10 4.77
N GLY A 65 -0.56 9.53 3.57
CA GLY A 65 -0.34 8.11 3.33
C GLY A 65 -0.31 7.77 1.85
N LEU A 66 0.08 6.55 1.55
CA LEU A 66 0.14 5.99 0.20
C LEU A 66 -0.34 4.54 0.24
N GLY A 67 -1.16 4.15 -0.70
CA GLY A 67 -1.54 2.77 -0.97
C GLY A 67 -1.12 2.37 -2.37
N ILE A 68 -0.49 1.21 -2.48
CA ILE A 68 -0.06 0.63 -3.75
C ILE A 68 -0.65 -0.77 -3.84
N ALA A 69 -1.34 -1.05 -4.93
CA ALA A 69 -1.70 -2.40 -5.32
C ALA A 69 -1.10 -2.73 -6.68
N GLU A 70 -0.81 -4.00 -6.86
CA GLU A 70 -0.41 -4.61 -8.13
C GLU A 70 -1.58 -5.41 -8.70
N PHE A 71 -1.68 -5.50 -10.03
CA PHE A 71 -2.77 -6.23 -10.67
C PHE A 71 -2.29 -7.02 -11.89
N ASP A 72 -2.44 -8.33 -11.83
CA ASP A 72 -2.28 -9.21 -12.99
C ASP A 72 -3.58 -9.24 -13.79
N HIS A 73 -3.64 -8.45 -14.86
CA HIS A 73 -4.81 -8.35 -15.74
C HIS A 73 -5.18 -9.68 -16.43
N LYS A 74 -4.22 -10.59 -16.64
CA LYS A 74 -4.45 -11.88 -17.28
C LYS A 74 -5.09 -12.88 -16.31
N ARG A 75 -4.59 -12.92 -15.07
CA ARG A 75 -5.10 -13.81 -14.03
C ARG A 75 -6.27 -13.22 -13.26
N LYS A 76 -6.48 -11.93 -13.38
CA LYS A 76 -7.43 -11.15 -12.56
C LYS A 76 -7.14 -11.29 -11.06
N GLU A 77 -5.87 -11.28 -10.71
CA GLU A 77 -5.38 -11.36 -9.34
C GLU A 77 -4.68 -10.05 -8.98
N ALA A 78 -4.96 -9.54 -7.80
CA ALA A 78 -4.32 -8.34 -7.28
C ALA A 78 -3.64 -8.61 -5.94
N SER A 79 -2.66 -7.79 -5.60
CA SER A 79 -2.01 -7.79 -4.29
C SER A 79 -1.91 -6.38 -3.75
N LEU A 80 -2.24 -6.18 -2.47
CA LEU A 80 -1.93 -4.95 -1.77
C LEU A 80 -0.47 -5.02 -1.28
N GLU A 81 0.40 -4.22 -1.89
CA GLU A 81 1.85 -4.31 -1.65
C GLU A 81 2.33 -3.33 -0.58
N TRP A 82 1.90 -2.09 -0.67
CA TRP A 82 2.29 -1.04 0.25
C TRP A 82 1.06 -0.28 0.74
N ILE A 83 0.77 -0.41 2.02
CA ILE A 83 -0.31 0.33 2.69
C ILE A 83 0.31 1.02 3.89
N GLN A 84 0.56 2.30 3.77
CA GLN A 84 1.18 3.07 4.85
C GLN A 84 0.49 4.40 5.09
N VAL A 85 0.48 4.77 6.35
CA VAL A 85 0.08 6.08 6.86
C VAL A 85 1.27 6.65 7.63
N LEU A 86 1.63 7.88 7.34
CA LEU A 86 2.72 8.58 8.03
C LEU A 86 2.45 8.62 9.54
N PRO A 87 3.50 8.52 10.38
CA PRO A 87 3.37 8.40 11.83
C PRO A 87 2.45 9.45 12.46
N GLU A 88 2.57 10.71 12.01
CA GLU A 88 1.79 11.85 12.49
C GLU A 88 0.30 11.80 12.18
N TYR A 89 -0.12 10.93 11.25
CA TYR A 89 -1.52 10.77 10.84
C TYR A 89 -2.14 9.45 11.31
N ARG A 90 -1.42 8.63 12.06
CA ARG A 90 -1.92 7.34 12.56
C ARG A 90 -3.06 7.50 13.56
N GLY A 91 -3.81 6.42 13.78
CA GLY A 91 -4.92 6.41 14.75
C GLY A 91 -6.23 7.05 14.28
N GLN A 92 -6.29 7.57 13.03
CA GLN A 92 -7.44 8.28 12.48
C GLN A 92 -8.29 7.43 11.51
N GLY A 93 -8.01 6.14 11.39
CA GLY A 93 -8.74 5.24 10.48
C GLY A 93 -8.33 5.35 9.00
N LEU A 94 -7.27 6.08 8.69
CA LEU A 94 -6.83 6.36 7.30
C LEU A 94 -6.39 5.09 6.57
N ALA A 95 -5.67 4.18 7.24
CA ALA A 95 -5.23 2.92 6.63
C ALA A 95 -6.43 2.07 6.20
N LYS A 96 -7.49 1.98 7.04
CA LYS A 96 -8.72 1.29 6.67
C LYS A 96 -9.41 1.93 5.47
N ALA A 97 -9.49 3.25 5.44
CA ALA A 97 -10.08 3.99 4.33
C ALA A 97 -9.32 3.72 3.02
N LEU A 98 -7.99 3.71 3.07
CA LEU A 98 -7.11 3.46 1.93
C LEU A 98 -7.27 2.02 1.38
N VAL A 99 -7.24 1.01 2.26
CA VAL A 99 -7.49 -0.39 1.89
C VAL A 99 -8.88 -0.55 1.27
N THR A 100 -9.92 0.01 1.90
CA THR A 100 -11.29 -0.05 1.38
C THR A 100 -11.42 0.62 0.01
N HIS A 101 -10.71 1.73 -0.21
CA HIS A 101 -10.71 2.42 -1.50
C HIS A 101 -10.08 1.57 -2.60
N LEU A 102 -8.90 1.00 -2.36
CA LEU A 102 -8.22 0.10 -3.31
C LEU A 102 -9.05 -1.14 -3.63
N LEU A 103 -9.68 -1.76 -2.62
CA LEU A 103 -10.61 -2.87 -2.82
C LEU A 103 -11.81 -2.45 -3.69
N GLY A 104 -12.33 -1.25 -3.50
CA GLY A 104 -13.41 -0.70 -4.33
C GLY A 104 -12.99 -0.51 -5.79
N MET A 105 -11.75 -0.06 -6.03
CA MET A 105 -11.21 0.08 -7.39
C MET A 105 -10.99 -1.26 -8.09
N LEU A 106 -10.62 -2.30 -7.33
CA LEU A 106 -10.40 -3.66 -7.83
C LEU A 106 -11.72 -4.45 -8.00
N ALA A 107 -12.80 -3.99 -7.37
CA ALA A 107 -14.09 -4.67 -7.43
C ALA A 107 -14.61 -4.79 -8.87
N GLY A 108 -15.01 -6.00 -9.25
CA GLY A 108 -15.47 -6.31 -10.61
C GLY A 108 -14.35 -6.58 -11.62
N SER A 109 -13.09 -6.25 -11.31
CA SER A 109 -11.93 -6.54 -12.17
C SER A 109 -11.10 -7.70 -11.63
N ALA A 110 -10.82 -7.72 -10.34
CA ALA A 110 -10.07 -8.79 -9.68
C ALA A 110 -11.01 -9.90 -9.17
N SER A 111 -10.63 -11.16 -9.41
CA SER A 111 -11.29 -12.33 -8.83
C SER A 111 -10.69 -12.73 -7.48
N LEU A 112 -9.47 -12.30 -7.20
CA LEU A 112 -8.76 -12.53 -5.95
C LEU A 112 -7.93 -11.28 -5.61
N VAL A 113 -7.97 -10.85 -4.35
CA VAL A 113 -7.07 -9.84 -3.81
C VAL A 113 -6.36 -10.42 -2.59
N THR A 114 -5.04 -10.36 -2.59
CA THR A 114 -4.20 -10.82 -1.50
C THR A 114 -3.53 -9.65 -0.78
N VAL A 115 -3.11 -9.88 0.43
CA VAL A 115 -2.27 -8.98 1.21
C VAL A 115 -1.35 -9.81 2.10
N SER A 116 -0.11 -9.39 2.24
CA SER A 116 0.87 -9.99 3.15
C SER A 116 1.26 -8.99 4.22
N GLY A 117 1.55 -9.47 5.41
CA GLY A 117 2.07 -8.68 6.52
C GLY A 117 3.06 -9.51 7.33
N GLU A 118 3.95 -8.86 8.07
CA GLU A 118 4.82 -9.53 9.02
C GLU A 118 3.98 -10.07 10.19
N ALA A 119 4.21 -11.34 10.58
CA ALA A 119 3.44 -12.01 11.63
C ALA A 119 3.56 -11.31 12.99
N ASP A 120 4.72 -10.71 13.28
CA ASP A 120 5.01 -10.01 14.55
C ASP A 120 4.98 -8.48 14.40
N ASN A 121 4.20 -7.95 13.44
CA ASN A 121 4.14 -6.52 13.18
C ASN A 121 3.44 -5.78 14.33
N PRO A 122 4.12 -4.89 15.04
CA PRO A 122 3.54 -4.15 16.17
C PRO A 122 2.42 -3.17 15.75
N SER A 123 2.26 -2.90 14.45
CA SER A 123 1.21 -2.01 13.92
C SER A 123 -0.17 -2.68 13.79
N ASP A 124 -0.30 -3.97 14.20
CA ASP A 124 -1.54 -4.75 14.11
C ASP A 124 -2.16 -4.76 12.70
N ALA A 125 -1.32 -4.87 11.69
CA ALA A 125 -1.73 -4.88 10.29
C ALA A 125 -2.72 -6.03 9.98
N GLU A 126 -2.55 -7.19 10.61
CA GLU A 126 -3.47 -8.32 10.46
C GLU A 126 -4.89 -7.93 10.89
N HIS A 127 -5.05 -7.29 12.04
CA HIS A 127 -6.36 -6.85 12.52
C HIS A 127 -7.02 -5.86 11.54
N LEU A 128 -6.23 -4.93 10.99
CA LEU A 128 -6.71 -4.02 9.95
C LEU A 128 -7.28 -4.78 8.75
N TYR A 129 -6.53 -5.73 8.20
CA TYR A 129 -6.94 -6.48 7.01
C TYR A 129 -8.16 -7.37 7.29
N ARG A 130 -8.23 -8.02 8.45
CA ARG A 130 -9.41 -8.77 8.90
C ARG A 130 -10.66 -7.88 8.91
N ARG A 131 -10.56 -6.67 9.44
CA ARG A 131 -11.66 -5.70 9.45
C ARG A 131 -12.04 -5.17 8.07
N CYS A 132 -11.18 -5.32 7.08
CA CYS A 132 -11.47 -5.01 5.68
C CYS A 132 -12.01 -6.21 4.88
N GLY A 133 -12.23 -7.37 5.54
CA GLY A 133 -12.83 -8.56 4.93
C GLY A 133 -11.83 -9.60 4.43
N PHE A 134 -10.53 -9.41 4.65
CA PHE A 134 -9.55 -10.44 4.31
C PHE A 134 -9.69 -11.65 5.23
N ALA A 135 -9.63 -12.85 4.63
CA ALA A 135 -9.64 -14.14 5.33
C ALA A 135 -8.41 -14.96 4.88
N GLY A 136 -8.04 -15.93 5.68
CA GLY A 136 -6.89 -16.79 5.40
C GLY A 136 -5.95 -16.86 6.59
N GLN A 137 -5.10 -17.88 6.61
CA GLN A 137 -4.16 -18.15 7.70
C GLN A 137 -2.82 -18.69 7.16
N ASN A 138 -2.50 -18.38 5.91
CA ASN A 138 -1.27 -18.86 5.29
C ASN A 138 -0.07 -18.11 5.90
N VAL A 139 0.87 -18.87 6.43
CA VAL A 139 2.15 -18.35 6.93
C VAL A 139 3.24 -18.69 5.93
N TRP A 140 3.97 -17.68 5.50
CA TRP A 140 5.09 -17.82 4.59
C TRP A 140 6.40 -17.61 5.34
N TRP A 141 7.37 -18.50 5.15
CA TRP A 141 8.71 -18.36 5.66
C TRP A 141 9.60 -17.72 4.62
N VAL A 142 10.14 -16.54 4.93
CA VAL A 142 11.15 -15.89 4.08
C VAL A 142 12.52 -16.35 4.52
N LEU A 143 13.15 -17.21 3.73
CA LEU A 143 14.51 -17.67 3.97
C LEU A 143 15.49 -16.72 3.30
N ARG A 144 16.37 -16.11 4.08
CA ARG A 144 17.49 -15.31 3.57
C ARG A 144 18.77 -16.15 3.61
N ARG A 145 19.49 -16.20 2.49
CA ARG A 145 20.83 -16.75 2.48
C ARG A 145 21.71 -15.79 3.27
N LEU A 146 22.26 -16.24 4.38
CA LEU A 146 23.32 -15.49 5.06
C LEU A 146 24.50 -15.47 4.10
N GLY A 147 24.89 -14.28 3.65
CA GLY A 147 26.03 -14.10 2.75
C GLY A 147 27.30 -14.67 3.37
N GLY A 148 28.02 -15.46 2.58
CA GLY A 148 29.41 -15.86 2.90
C GLY A 148 30.36 -14.71 2.59
#